data_ddd17597d4b4346039649765ad89b4c6
#
_entry.id   ddd17597d4b4346039649765ad89b4c6
#
_cell.length_a   1.000
_cell.length_b   1.000
_cell.length_c   1.000
_cell.angle_alpha   90.00
_cell.angle_beta   90.00
_cell.angle_gamma   90.00
#
_symmetry.space_group_name_H-M   'P 1'
#
loop_
_entity.id
_entity.type
_entity.pdbx_description
1 polymer ?
#
loop_
_entity_poly.entity_id
_entity_poly.type
_entity_poly.pdbx_seq_one_letter_code
_entity_poly.pdbx_strand_id
1 'polypeptide(L)'
;MNPFRGTWVVGTPGSGKTFSIIEPFIRQHSAKGFAIVAYDYKFPTLAQKLYYHYRINKKAGLTPKGCAFNIINFVNVEYSRRVNPIQLKYISNLAAASETAETLLESLQKGKKEGGGGSDQFFQTSAVNFLAACIYFFCNYEKRPYDENGQEMNYDKTIDPETGMIKPTGVVRDAIGNVKEPAYWLGKYSDMPHILSFLNESYETIFEVLMTDTEVAPLLGPFRTAFDNKAMEQLEGMIGTLRVFTSRLATKESYWIFSKEGDDFDLKVSDPKTQ
;
A
#
# COMPACT_ATOMS: atom_id res chain seq x y z
N MET A 1 3.02 14.14 -31.05
CA MET A 1 3.50 12.86 -30.49
C MET A 1 2.30 12.16 -29.87
N ASN A 2 2.07 10.88 -30.12
CA ASN A 2 0.95 10.16 -29.51
C ASN A 2 1.30 9.84 -28.04
N PRO A 3 0.58 10.39 -27.04
CA PRO A 3 0.93 10.23 -25.63
C PRO A 3 0.75 8.79 -25.11
N PHE A 4 0.05 7.94 -25.84
CA PHE A 4 -0.22 6.54 -25.48
C PHE A 4 0.80 5.54 -26.06
N ARG A 5 1.86 6.03 -26.73
CA ARG A 5 2.92 5.16 -27.25
C ARG A 5 4.15 5.25 -26.35
N GLY A 6 4.64 4.07 -25.92
CA GLY A 6 5.92 3.96 -25.23
C GLY A 6 7.08 4.37 -26.15
N THR A 7 8.09 5.03 -25.58
CA THR A 7 9.33 5.36 -26.25
C THR A 7 10.48 4.61 -25.59
N TRP A 8 11.16 3.78 -26.36
CA TRP A 8 12.35 3.05 -25.89
C TRP A 8 13.61 3.78 -26.34
N VAL A 9 14.48 4.13 -25.40
CA VAL A 9 15.74 4.86 -25.67
C VAL A 9 16.93 3.99 -25.28
N VAL A 10 17.70 3.57 -26.27
CA VAL A 10 18.89 2.73 -26.09
C VAL A 10 20.15 3.54 -26.38
N GLY A 11 21.20 3.28 -25.62
CA GLY A 11 22.51 3.91 -25.82
C GLY A 11 23.45 3.57 -24.66
N THR A 12 24.74 3.63 -24.91
CA THR A 12 25.80 3.36 -23.91
C THR A 12 25.79 4.40 -22.78
N PRO A 13 26.37 4.10 -21.61
CA PRO A 13 26.62 5.10 -20.57
C PRO A 13 27.38 6.31 -21.16
N GLY A 14 26.99 7.52 -20.78
CA GLY A 14 27.62 8.76 -21.29
C GLY A 14 27.15 9.24 -22.66
N SER A 15 26.30 8.51 -23.39
CA SER A 15 25.82 8.90 -24.73
C SER A 15 24.85 10.12 -24.78
N GLY A 16 24.64 10.80 -23.66
CA GLY A 16 23.80 11.99 -23.60
C GLY A 16 22.28 11.76 -23.58
N LYS A 17 21.81 10.50 -23.40
CA LYS A 17 20.36 10.16 -23.38
C LYS A 17 19.53 11.06 -22.47
N THR A 18 20.02 11.27 -21.25
CA THR A 18 19.32 12.09 -20.27
C THR A 18 19.16 13.52 -20.77
N PHE A 19 20.24 14.13 -21.20
CA PHE A 19 20.26 15.53 -21.66
C PHE A 19 19.46 15.74 -22.94
N SER A 20 19.68 14.86 -23.95
CA SER A 20 19.11 15.05 -25.29
C SER A 20 17.66 14.59 -25.43
N ILE A 21 17.20 13.67 -24.57
CA ILE A 21 15.88 13.05 -24.71
C ILE A 21 15.05 13.19 -23.43
N ILE A 22 15.54 12.70 -22.29
CA ILE A 22 14.73 12.65 -21.06
C ILE A 22 14.38 14.05 -20.55
N GLU A 23 15.34 14.97 -20.50
CA GLU A 23 15.10 16.35 -20.05
C GLU A 23 14.15 17.13 -20.95
N PRO A 24 14.26 17.09 -22.28
CA PRO A 24 13.26 17.65 -23.17
C PRO A 24 11.87 17.06 -23.00
N PHE A 25 11.76 15.73 -22.75
CA PHE A 25 10.47 15.11 -22.44
C PHE A 25 9.86 15.66 -21.16
N ILE A 26 10.64 15.69 -20.06
CA ILE A 26 10.20 16.27 -18.78
C ILE A 26 9.69 17.68 -18.97
N ARG A 27 10.48 18.54 -19.64
CA ARG A 27 10.12 19.93 -19.90
C ARG A 27 8.81 20.05 -20.67
N GLN A 28 8.67 19.30 -21.77
CA GLN A 28 7.50 19.41 -22.65
C GLN A 28 6.24 18.85 -21.98
N HIS A 29 6.32 17.70 -21.31
CA HIS A 29 5.17 17.08 -20.68
C HIS A 29 4.72 17.87 -19.45
N SER A 30 5.65 18.35 -18.65
CA SER A 30 5.35 19.23 -17.52
C SER A 30 4.67 20.52 -17.95
N ALA A 31 5.13 21.15 -19.05
CA ALA A 31 4.51 22.38 -19.60
C ALA A 31 3.11 22.13 -20.19
N LYS A 32 2.80 20.90 -20.59
CA LYS A 32 1.47 20.49 -21.08
C LYS A 32 0.52 20.01 -19.96
N GLY A 33 0.97 20.06 -18.72
CA GLY A 33 0.16 19.65 -17.57
C GLY A 33 -0.02 18.13 -17.40
N PHE A 34 0.82 17.30 -18.02
CA PHE A 34 0.76 15.85 -17.81
C PHE A 34 1.26 15.46 -16.41
N ALA A 35 0.60 14.49 -15.80
CA ALA A 35 1.16 13.78 -14.64
C ALA A 35 2.42 13.02 -15.06
N ILE A 36 3.46 13.09 -14.23
CA ILE A 36 4.76 12.48 -14.50
C ILE A 36 5.16 11.62 -13.30
N VAL A 37 5.45 10.35 -13.55
CA VAL A 37 6.13 9.46 -12.61
C VAL A 37 7.54 9.21 -13.15
N ALA A 38 8.56 9.51 -12.35
CA ALA A 38 9.95 9.33 -12.75
C ALA A 38 10.71 8.49 -11.72
N TYR A 39 11.40 7.47 -12.21
CA TYR A 39 12.34 6.69 -11.42
C TYR A 39 13.74 7.32 -11.55
N ASP A 40 14.20 7.96 -10.49
CA ASP A 40 15.52 8.64 -10.47
C ASP A 40 16.58 7.75 -9.84
N TYR A 41 17.22 6.90 -10.66
CA TYR A 41 18.29 6.02 -10.21
C TYR A 41 19.50 6.78 -9.64
N LYS A 42 19.73 8.01 -10.10
CA LYS A 42 20.83 8.88 -9.63
C LYS A 42 20.26 10.07 -8.85
N PHE A 43 19.37 9.78 -7.92
CA PHE A 43 18.79 10.83 -7.07
C PHE A 43 19.89 11.74 -6.50
N PRO A 44 19.72 13.08 -6.53
CA PRO A 44 18.50 13.83 -6.88
C PRO A 44 18.50 14.44 -8.32
N THR A 45 19.22 13.86 -9.27
CA THR A 45 19.47 14.48 -10.57
C THR A 45 18.19 14.79 -11.39
N LEU A 46 17.33 13.81 -11.58
CA LEU A 46 16.07 14.01 -12.28
C LEU A 46 15.04 14.72 -11.39
N ALA A 47 15.03 14.44 -10.11
CA ALA A 47 14.13 15.08 -9.14
C ALA A 47 14.32 16.60 -9.12
N GLN A 48 15.56 17.09 -9.12
CA GLN A 48 15.86 18.53 -9.19
C GLN A 48 15.32 19.17 -10.48
N LYS A 49 15.48 18.50 -11.63
CA LYS A 49 15.00 19.00 -12.91
C LYS A 49 13.48 19.02 -13.00
N LEU A 50 12.84 17.95 -12.55
CA LEU A 50 11.39 17.87 -12.43
C LEU A 50 10.83 18.96 -11.52
N TYR A 51 11.43 19.15 -10.35
CA TYR A 51 11.02 20.19 -9.41
C TYR A 51 11.19 21.60 -9.97
N TYR A 52 12.29 21.85 -10.69
CA TYR A 52 12.53 23.12 -11.37
C TYR A 52 11.42 23.43 -12.39
N HIS A 53 11.10 22.47 -13.27
CA HIS A 53 10.04 22.66 -14.27
C HIS A 53 8.66 22.73 -13.63
N TYR A 54 8.38 21.95 -12.60
CA TYR A 54 7.15 22.07 -11.82
C TYR A 54 6.96 23.49 -11.26
N ARG A 55 7.99 24.04 -10.63
CA ARG A 55 7.91 25.41 -10.07
C ARG A 55 7.68 26.49 -11.13
N ILE A 56 8.40 26.43 -12.24
CA ILE A 56 8.23 27.40 -13.33
C ILE A 56 6.83 27.30 -13.93
N ASN A 57 6.38 26.11 -14.24
CA ASN A 57 5.06 25.88 -14.84
C ASN A 57 3.93 26.26 -13.88
N LYS A 58 4.08 25.99 -12.59
CA LYS A 58 3.13 26.42 -11.56
C LYS A 58 3.03 27.94 -11.49
N LYS A 59 4.18 28.64 -11.53
CA LYS A 59 4.22 30.11 -11.54
C LYS A 59 3.59 30.67 -12.83
N ALA A 60 3.75 29.99 -13.95
CA ALA A 60 3.17 30.38 -15.26
C ALA A 60 1.70 29.97 -15.41
N GLY A 61 1.08 29.32 -14.43
CA GLY A 61 -0.30 28.83 -14.51
C GLY A 61 -0.50 27.64 -15.47
N LEU A 62 0.56 26.95 -15.87
CA LEU A 62 0.53 25.79 -16.77
C LEU A 62 0.33 24.46 -16.02
N THR A 63 0.56 24.45 -14.72
CA THR A 63 0.35 23.26 -13.88
C THR A 63 -1.12 23.15 -13.52
N PRO A 64 -1.77 21.97 -13.69
CA PRO A 64 -3.15 21.76 -13.29
C PRO A 64 -3.39 22.10 -11.82
N LYS A 65 -4.58 22.61 -11.52
CA LYS A 65 -4.98 22.94 -10.15
C LYS A 65 -4.98 21.65 -9.30
N GLY A 66 -4.41 21.70 -8.12
CA GLY A 66 -4.29 20.52 -7.24
C GLY A 66 -3.04 19.66 -7.49
N CYS A 67 -2.34 19.82 -8.61
CA CYS A 67 -1.13 19.08 -8.87
C CYS A 67 -0.03 19.42 -7.84
N ALA A 68 0.59 18.39 -7.27
CA ALA A 68 1.65 18.48 -6.29
C ALA A 68 2.91 17.74 -6.76
N PHE A 69 4.06 18.17 -6.26
CA PHE A 69 5.33 17.47 -6.47
C PHE A 69 5.62 16.61 -5.25
N ASN A 70 5.75 15.31 -5.47
CA ASN A 70 6.00 14.35 -4.40
C ASN A 70 7.28 13.55 -4.69
N ILE A 71 8.01 13.19 -3.65
CA ILE A 71 9.18 12.30 -3.71
C ILE A 71 8.90 11.10 -2.83
N ILE A 72 9.18 9.90 -3.34
CA ILE A 72 9.23 8.67 -2.56
C ILE A 72 10.68 8.20 -2.57
N ASN A 73 11.32 8.21 -1.41
CA ASN A 73 12.75 7.92 -1.27
C ASN A 73 12.98 6.95 -0.10
N PHE A 74 13.38 5.73 -0.43
CA PHE A 74 13.66 4.67 0.54
C PHE A 74 15.05 4.74 1.20
N VAL A 75 15.92 5.63 0.71
CA VAL A 75 17.27 5.79 1.28
C VAL A 75 17.29 6.93 2.30
N ASN A 76 16.59 8.02 1.98
CA ASN A 76 16.50 9.17 2.87
C ASN A 76 15.04 9.59 3.02
N VAL A 77 14.44 9.14 4.11
CA VAL A 77 13.01 9.37 4.40
C VAL A 77 12.67 10.83 4.66
N GLU A 78 13.64 11.68 5.00
CA GLU A 78 13.44 13.13 5.20
C GLU A 78 12.95 13.82 3.92
N TYR A 79 13.29 13.27 2.74
CA TYR A 79 12.82 13.76 1.45
C TYR A 79 11.59 13.02 0.94
N SER A 80 11.14 12.00 1.68
CA SER A 80 10.07 11.13 1.21
C SER A 80 8.71 11.58 1.70
N ARG A 81 7.71 11.39 0.86
CA ARG A 81 6.32 11.35 1.29
C ARG A 81 5.98 9.93 1.74
N ARG A 82 5.09 9.80 2.70
CA ARG A 82 4.48 8.53 3.08
C ARG A 82 3.43 8.15 2.05
N VAL A 83 3.31 6.85 1.81
CA VAL A 83 2.39 6.26 0.84
C VAL A 83 1.87 4.96 1.41
N ASN A 84 0.59 4.88 1.72
CA ASN A 84 0.01 3.61 2.11
C ASN A 84 -0.52 2.88 0.86
N PRO A 85 0.06 1.73 0.46
CA PRO A 85 -0.45 0.96 -0.68
C PRO A 85 -1.73 0.18 -0.36
N ILE A 86 -2.07 0.05 0.93
CA ILE A 86 -3.20 -0.72 1.44
C ILE A 86 -4.24 0.23 2.04
N GLN A 87 -4.70 1.17 1.23
CA GLN A 87 -5.75 2.09 1.65
C GLN A 87 -7.12 1.44 1.48
N LEU A 88 -7.99 1.59 2.48
CA LEU A 88 -9.35 1.07 2.46
C LEU A 88 -10.12 1.44 1.18
N LYS A 89 -9.94 2.67 0.66
CA LYS A 89 -10.60 3.13 -0.57
C LYS A 89 -10.22 2.33 -1.84
N TYR A 90 -9.13 1.59 -1.82
CA TYR A 90 -8.68 0.74 -2.94
C TYR A 90 -9.01 -0.73 -2.74
N ILE A 91 -9.19 -1.17 -1.49
CA ILE A 91 -9.46 -2.56 -1.12
C ILE A 91 -10.95 -2.71 -0.79
N SER A 92 -11.78 -2.61 -1.80
CA SER A 92 -13.25 -2.64 -1.62
C SER A 92 -13.83 -4.05 -1.46
N ASN A 93 -13.08 -5.08 -1.82
CA ASN A 93 -13.50 -6.47 -1.75
C ASN A 93 -12.28 -7.41 -1.74
N LEU A 94 -12.54 -8.70 -1.54
CA LEU A 94 -11.51 -9.73 -1.46
C LEU A 94 -10.70 -9.88 -2.77
N ALA A 95 -11.31 -9.65 -3.93
CA ALA A 95 -10.61 -9.70 -5.22
C ALA A 95 -9.57 -8.57 -5.33
N ALA A 96 -9.90 -7.35 -4.89
CA ALA A 96 -8.97 -6.23 -4.85
C ALA A 96 -7.81 -6.49 -3.86
N ALA A 97 -8.09 -7.15 -2.73
CA ALA A 97 -7.05 -7.59 -1.80
C ALA A 97 -6.11 -8.62 -2.44
N SER A 98 -6.67 -9.60 -3.17
CA SER A 98 -5.89 -10.63 -3.88
C SER A 98 -5.00 -10.04 -4.97
N GLU A 99 -5.52 -9.13 -5.79
CA GLU A 99 -4.76 -8.43 -6.83
C GLU A 99 -3.61 -7.60 -6.22
N THR A 100 -3.88 -6.93 -5.10
CA THR A 100 -2.86 -6.16 -4.37
C THR A 100 -1.78 -7.07 -3.80
N ALA A 101 -2.15 -8.19 -3.20
CA ALA A 101 -1.23 -9.17 -2.66
C ALA A 101 -0.34 -9.79 -3.74
N GLU A 102 -0.93 -10.17 -4.88
CA GLU A 102 -0.21 -10.72 -6.04
C GLU A 102 0.80 -9.70 -6.58
N THR A 103 0.38 -8.47 -6.84
CA THR A 103 1.25 -7.39 -7.33
C THR A 103 2.41 -7.10 -6.38
N LEU A 104 2.16 -7.09 -5.07
CA LEU A 104 3.21 -6.90 -4.07
C LEU A 104 4.22 -8.05 -4.09
N LEU A 105 3.76 -9.29 -4.07
CA LEU A 105 4.64 -10.46 -4.05
C LEU A 105 5.43 -10.61 -5.35
N GLU A 106 4.82 -10.40 -6.52
CA GLU A 106 5.53 -10.37 -7.80
C GLU A 106 6.64 -9.31 -7.82
N SER A 107 6.34 -8.11 -7.30
CA SER A 107 7.33 -7.03 -7.22
C SER A 107 8.51 -7.39 -6.33
N LEU A 108 8.30 -8.14 -5.26
CA LEU A 108 9.33 -8.60 -4.33
C LEU A 108 10.13 -9.79 -4.87
N GLN A 109 9.54 -10.57 -5.79
CA GLN A 109 10.19 -11.74 -6.41
C GLN A 109 11.09 -11.38 -7.60
N LYS A 110 10.98 -10.20 -8.17
CA LYS A 110 11.76 -9.76 -9.34
C LYS A 110 13.26 -10.01 -9.13
N GLY A 111 13.82 -10.90 -9.97
CA GLY A 111 15.22 -11.34 -9.90
C GLY A 111 15.40 -12.83 -9.59
N LYS A 112 14.37 -13.59 -9.23
CA LYS A 112 14.41 -15.05 -9.28
C LYS A 112 14.09 -15.52 -10.70
N LYS A 113 14.91 -16.45 -11.22
CA LYS A 113 14.66 -17.10 -12.51
C LYS A 113 13.32 -17.86 -12.42
N GLU A 114 12.47 -17.69 -13.42
CA GLU A 114 11.34 -18.58 -13.70
C GLU A 114 11.91 -19.99 -13.92
N GLY A 115 11.66 -20.90 -13.02
CA GLY A 115 12.21 -22.26 -13.08
C GLY A 115 11.80 -23.14 -11.89
N GLY A 116 10.69 -22.80 -11.25
CA GLY A 116 10.12 -23.62 -10.18
C GLY A 116 9.17 -24.68 -10.71
N GLY A 117 9.26 -25.92 -10.20
CA GLY A 117 8.27 -26.97 -10.44
C GLY A 117 6.92 -26.64 -9.80
N GLY A 118 5.91 -27.50 -10.03
CA GLY A 118 4.54 -27.28 -9.51
C GLY A 118 4.42 -27.01 -7.99
N SER A 119 5.38 -27.47 -7.20
CA SER A 119 5.44 -27.17 -5.75
C SER A 119 5.73 -25.69 -5.48
N ASP A 120 6.62 -25.05 -6.25
CA ASP A 120 6.93 -23.63 -6.06
C ASP A 120 5.73 -22.75 -6.38
N GLN A 121 4.97 -23.12 -7.41
CA GLN A 121 3.74 -22.41 -7.77
C GLN A 121 2.68 -22.55 -6.67
N PHE A 122 2.55 -23.73 -6.07
CA PHE A 122 1.63 -23.96 -4.94
C PHE A 122 1.98 -23.04 -3.75
N PHE A 123 3.24 -22.98 -3.34
CA PHE A 123 3.67 -22.14 -2.22
C PHE A 123 3.51 -20.66 -2.53
N GLN A 124 3.76 -20.22 -3.76
CA GLN A 124 3.54 -18.85 -4.18
C GLN A 124 2.06 -18.46 -4.12
N THR A 125 1.19 -19.28 -4.69
CA THR A 125 -0.27 -19.05 -4.65
C THR A 125 -0.77 -19.03 -3.20
N SER A 126 -0.26 -19.93 -2.36
CA SER A 126 -0.58 -19.93 -0.94
C SER A 126 -0.15 -18.63 -0.25
N ALA A 127 1.07 -18.16 -0.52
CA ALA A 127 1.56 -16.89 0.02
C ALA A 127 0.67 -15.70 -0.40
N VAL A 128 0.23 -15.66 -1.66
CA VAL A 128 -0.72 -14.64 -2.16
C VAL A 128 -2.03 -14.70 -1.40
N ASN A 129 -2.63 -15.88 -1.29
CA ASN A 129 -3.92 -16.05 -0.60
C ASN A 129 -3.85 -15.65 0.88
N PHE A 130 -2.76 -16.00 1.55
CA PHE A 130 -2.58 -15.64 2.95
C PHE A 130 -2.40 -14.12 3.14
N LEU A 131 -1.59 -13.50 2.29
CA LEU A 131 -1.41 -12.04 2.31
C LEU A 131 -2.71 -11.32 1.96
N ALA A 132 -3.47 -11.80 0.99
CA ALA A 132 -4.78 -11.26 0.63
C ALA A 132 -5.76 -11.32 1.80
N ALA A 133 -5.79 -12.43 2.53
CA ALA A 133 -6.61 -12.56 3.74
C ALA A 133 -6.21 -11.53 4.80
N CYS A 134 -4.91 -11.34 5.05
CA CYS A 134 -4.42 -10.32 5.97
C CYS A 134 -4.80 -8.90 5.52
N ILE A 135 -4.57 -8.56 4.25
CA ILE A 135 -4.91 -7.25 3.69
C ILE A 135 -6.39 -6.97 3.85
N TYR A 136 -7.24 -7.91 3.43
CA TYR A 136 -8.68 -7.74 3.51
C TYR A 136 -9.16 -7.62 4.95
N PHE A 137 -8.69 -8.50 5.84
CA PHE A 137 -9.02 -8.46 7.27
C PHE A 137 -8.69 -7.10 7.87
N PHE A 138 -7.45 -6.60 7.71
CA PHE A 138 -7.05 -5.35 8.33
C PHE A 138 -7.72 -4.12 7.71
N CYS A 139 -8.10 -4.16 6.44
CA CYS A 139 -8.90 -3.10 5.82
C CYS A 139 -10.31 -3.03 6.40
N ASN A 140 -10.91 -4.17 6.72
CA ASN A 140 -12.27 -4.26 7.25
C ASN A 140 -12.33 -4.39 8.78
N TYR A 141 -11.18 -4.44 9.45
CA TYR A 141 -11.11 -4.55 10.90
C TYR A 141 -11.73 -3.32 11.56
N GLU A 142 -12.77 -3.56 12.35
CA GLU A 142 -13.47 -2.56 13.13
C GLU A 142 -13.08 -2.68 14.61
N LYS A 143 -12.51 -1.63 15.16
CA LYS A 143 -12.36 -1.51 16.61
C LYS A 143 -13.50 -0.65 17.16
N ARG A 144 -14.40 -1.26 17.92
CA ARG A 144 -15.47 -0.55 18.61
C ARG A 144 -15.02 -0.17 20.01
N PRO A 145 -15.43 0.99 20.53
CA PRO A 145 -15.14 1.35 21.91
C PRO A 145 -16.10 0.62 22.83
N TYR A 146 -15.56 0.13 23.92
CA TYR A 146 -16.31 -0.38 25.04
C TYR A 146 -16.07 0.49 26.27
N ASP A 147 -17.08 0.65 27.11
CA ASP A 147 -16.93 1.32 28.38
C ASP A 147 -16.21 0.43 29.42
N GLU A 148 -16.00 0.95 30.62
CA GLU A 148 -15.34 0.24 31.73
C GLU A 148 -16.11 -1.04 32.15
N ASN A 149 -17.38 -1.17 31.77
CA ASN A 149 -18.24 -2.32 32.07
C ASN A 149 -18.32 -3.30 30.90
N GLY A 150 -17.59 -3.07 29.80
CA GLY A 150 -17.60 -3.90 28.61
C GLY A 150 -18.85 -3.70 27.73
N GLN A 151 -19.61 -2.62 27.91
CA GLN A 151 -20.75 -2.28 27.04
C GLN A 151 -20.28 -1.45 25.86
N GLU A 152 -20.83 -1.74 24.66
CA GLU A 152 -20.52 -0.97 23.45
C GLU A 152 -21.03 0.47 23.60
N MET A 153 -20.13 1.44 23.45
CA MET A 153 -20.46 2.86 23.57
C MET A 153 -21.16 3.35 22.30
N ASN A 154 -22.21 4.16 22.49
CA ASN A 154 -22.85 4.86 21.36
C ASN A 154 -21.91 5.90 20.78
N TYR A 155 -21.76 5.89 19.45
CA TYR A 155 -21.02 6.89 18.69
C TYR A 155 -21.77 7.25 17.40
N ASP A 156 -21.56 8.47 16.93
CA ASP A 156 -22.16 8.92 15.67
C ASP A 156 -21.41 8.33 14.49
N LYS A 157 -22.14 7.64 13.61
CA LYS A 157 -21.61 7.15 12.33
C LYS A 157 -21.96 8.16 11.25
N THR A 158 -20.97 8.74 10.60
CA THR A 158 -21.19 9.50 9.36
C THR A 158 -20.74 8.68 8.17
N ILE A 159 -21.58 8.61 7.15
CA ILE A 159 -21.26 7.98 5.87
C ILE A 159 -20.58 9.03 5.00
N ASP A 160 -19.44 8.68 4.43
CA ASP A 160 -18.78 9.49 3.42
C ASP A 160 -19.66 9.55 2.16
N PRO A 161 -20.16 10.72 1.75
CA PRO A 161 -21.05 10.82 0.60
C PRO A 161 -20.36 10.48 -0.73
N GLU A 162 -19.03 10.55 -0.81
CA GLU A 162 -18.28 10.26 -2.03
C GLU A 162 -17.96 8.78 -2.18
N THR A 163 -17.68 8.10 -1.07
CA THR A 163 -17.23 6.69 -1.08
C THR A 163 -18.32 5.72 -0.62
N GLY A 164 -19.39 6.21 0.02
CA GLY A 164 -20.40 5.38 0.67
C GLY A 164 -19.92 4.65 1.92
N MET A 165 -18.67 4.88 2.33
CA MET A 165 -18.06 4.22 3.48
C MET A 165 -18.35 4.96 4.77
N ILE A 166 -18.40 4.22 5.88
CA ILE A 166 -18.52 4.80 7.21
C ILE A 166 -17.21 5.51 7.56
N LYS A 167 -17.27 6.84 7.70
CA LYS A 167 -16.15 7.58 8.28
C LYS A 167 -16.13 7.37 9.79
N PRO A 168 -14.96 7.11 10.37
CA PRO A 168 -14.80 7.05 11.81
C PRO A 168 -14.80 8.47 12.40
N THR A 169 -15.99 9.06 12.50
CA THR A 169 -16.18 10.42 13.05
C THR A 169 -16.72 10.40 14.48
N GLY A 170 -16.97 9.22 15.02
CA GLY A 170 -17.37 9.07 16.40
C GLY A 170 -16.29 9.59 17.34
N VAL A 171 -16.61 10.58 18.12
CA VAL A 171 -15.74 11.15 19.15
C VAL A 171 -16.26 10.66 20.49
N VAL A 172 -15.46 9.87 21.21
CA VAL A 172 -15.78 9.53 22.61
C VAL A 172 -15.52 10.78 23.45
N ARG A 173 -16.54 11.17 24.16
CA ARG A 173 -16.45 12.21 25.18
C ARG A 173 -16.39 11.55 26.55
N ASP A 174 -15.56 12.07 27.43
CA ASP A 174 -15.59 11.69 28.83
C ASP A 174 -16.89 12.22 29.52
N ALA A 175 -17.10 11.84 30.77
CA ALA A 175 -18.26 12.26 31.55
C ALA A 175 -18.38 13.78 31.74
N ILE A 176 -17.34 14.53 31.40
CA ILE A 176 -17.27 16.01 31.51
C ILE A 176 -17.42 16.65 30.11
N GLY A 177 -17.53 15.85 29.04
CA GLY A 177 -17.72 16.31 27.68
C GLY A 177 -16.45 16.59 26.87
N ASN A 178 -15.26 16.27 27.39
CA ASN A 178 -14.01 16.41 26.66
C ASN A 178 -13.85 15.28 25.64
N VAL A 179 -13.27 15.59 24.47
CA VAL A 179 -12.96 14.65 23.42
C VAL A 179 -11.79 13.79 23.85
N LYS A 180 -12.01 12.46 24.02
CA LYS A 180 -10.93 11.52 24.39
C LYS A 180 -10.18 10.96 23.20
N GLU A 181 -10.84 10.32 22.28
CA GLU A 181 -10.26 9.74 21.05
C GLU A 181 -11.37 9.38 20.06
N PRO A 182 -11.07 9.19 18.77
CA PRO A 182 -12.06 8.63 17.87
C PRO A 182 -12.49 7.25 18.37
N ALA A 183 -13.76 7.11 18.63
CA ALA A 183 -14.32 5.92 19.26
C ALA A 183 -14.37 4.71 18.32
N TYR A 184 -14.39 4.97 17.02
CA TYR A 184 -14.56 3.95 16.00
C TYR A 184 -13.40 4.03 14.99
N TRP A 185 -12.78 2.88 14.72
CA TRP A 185 -11.69 2.77 13.78
C TRP A 185 -11.98 1.66 12.78
N LEU A 186 -12.36 2.01 11.57
CA LEU A 186 -12.36 1.10 10.44
C LEU A 186 -10.99 1.15 9.76
N GLY A 187 -10.39 -0.01 9.53
CA GLY A 187 -9.10 -0.12 8.87
C GLY A 187 -7.96 0.58 9.60
N LYS A 188 -8.02 0.70 10.93
CA LYS A 188 -6.97 1.35 11.74
C LYS A 188 -5.58 0.78 11.46
N TYR A 189 -5.49 -0.52 11.23
CA TYR A 189 -4.25 -1.26 11.05
C TYR A 189 -4.01 -1.66 9.59
N SER A 190 -4.73 -1.05 8.62
CA SER A 190 -4.57 -1.32 7.20
C SER A 190 -3.35 -0.62 6.61
N ASP A 191 -2.17 -1.05 7.02
CA ASP A 191 -0.89 -0.64 6.46
C ASP A 191 0.13 -1.78 6.48
N MET A 192 1.20 -1.64 5.71
CA MET A 192 2.24 -2.66 5.65
C MET A 192 2.94 -2.92 6.98
N PRO A 193 3.32 -1.92 7.80
CA PRO A 193 3.94 -2.15 9.09
C PRO A 193 3.13 -3.06 10.02
N HIS A 194 1.81 -2.84 10.12
CA HIS A 194 0.96 -3.68 10.98
C HIS A 194 0.81 -5.09 10.43
N ILE A 195 0.63 -5.25 9.11
CA ILE A 195 0.57 -6.59 8.49
C ILE A 195 1.88 -7.34 8.69
N LEU A 196 3.03 -6.69 8.47
CA LEU A 196 4.34 -7.34 8.67
C LEU A 196 4.58 -7.74 10.12
N SER A 197 4.15 -6.91 11.07
CA SER A 197 4.22 -7.23 12.49
C SER A 197 3.33 -8.42 12.84
N PHE A 198 2.09 -8.42 12.33
CA PHE A 198 1.15 -9.52 12.54
C PHE A 198 1.63 -10.86 11.96
N LEU A 199 2.27 -10.84 10.78
CA LEU A 199 2.85 -12.04 10.18
C LEU A 199 3.98 -12.67 11.01
N ASN A 200 4.55 -11.95 11.97
CA ASN A 200 5.57 -12.47 12.88
C ASN A 200 5.02 -13.04 14.19
N GLU A 201 3.71 -12.93 14.41
CA GLU A 201 3.06 -13.53 15.57
C GLU A 201 3.02 -15.07 15.47
N SER A 202 2.63 -15.73 16.57
CA SER A 202 2.44 -17.19 16.60
C SER A 202 1.28 -17.61 15.68
N TYR A 203 1.32 -18.82 15.15
CA TYR A 203 0.24 -19.32 14.30
C TYR A 203 -1.10 -19.37 15.03
N GLU A 204 -1.07 -19.69 16.33
CA GLU A 204 -2.25 -19.67 17.20
C GLU A 204 -2.91 -18.28 17.18
N THR A 205 -2.12 -17.23 17.44
CA THR A 205 -2.60 -15.85 17.44
C THR A 205 -3.12 -15.44 16.07
N ILE A 206 -2.38 -15.79 15.01
CA ILE A 206 -2.75 -15.45 13.63
C ILE A 206 -4.10 -16.07 13.26
N PHE A 207 -4.30 -17.36 13.53
CA PHE A 207 -5.56 -18.03 13.20
C PHE A 207 -6.71 -17.61 14.13
N GLU A 208 -6.45 -17.38 15.41
CA GLU A 208 -7.45 -16.85 16.33
C GLU A 208 -8.01 -15.51 15.84
N VAL A 209 -7.15 -14.63 15.38
CA VAL A 209 -7.55 -13.30 14.88
C VAL A 209 -8.25 -13.40 13.52
N LEU A 210 -7.63 -14.02 12.51
CA LEU A 210 -8.17 -14.03 11.15
C LEU A 210 -9.48 -14.83 11.03
N MET A 211 -9.66 -15.87 11.84
CA MET A 211 -10.87 -16.69 11.79
C MET A 211 -12.11 -16.01 12.42
N THR A 212 -11.94 -14.84 13.02
CA THR A 212 -13.09 -14.02 13.46
C THR A 212 -13.85 -13.41 12.28
N ASP A 213 -13.23 -13.33 11.12
CA ASP A 213 -13.85 -12.81 9.88
C ASP A 213 -14.27 -13.97 8.97
N THR A 214 -15.58 -14.09 8.77
CA THR A 214 -16.18 -15.16 7.95
C THR A 214 -15.86 -15.04 6.46
N GLU A 215 -15.51 -13.87 5.97
CA GLU A 215 -15.19 -13.66 4.55
C GLU A 215 -13.78 -14.12 4.21
N VAL A 216 -12.82 -14.02 5.13
CA VAL A 216 -11.47 -14.52 4.91
C VAL A 216 -11.29 -16.00 5.26
N ALA A 217 -12.16 -16.55 6.10
CA ALA A 217 -12.08 -17.94 6.54
C ALA A 217 -11.95 -18.98 5.41
N PRO A 218 -12.63 -18.87 4.25
CA PRO A 218 -12.46 -19.80 3.14
C PRO A 218 -11.04 -19.80 2.55
N LEU A 219 -10.36 -18.66 2.50
CA LEU A 219 -8.97 -18.57 2.03
C LEU A 219 -7.99 -19.26 2.98
N LEU A 220 -8.34 -19.34 4.24
CA LEU A 220 -7.49 -19.90 5.29
C LEU A 220 -7.65 -21.40 5.49
N GLY A 221 -8.61 -22.04 4.83
CA GLY A 221 -8.93 -23.46 5.00
C GLY A 221 -7.71 -24.40 4.91
N PRO A 222 -6.89 -24.32 3.84
CA PRO A 222 -5.70 -25.17 3.70
C PRO A 222 -4.67 -24.95 4.82
N PHE A 223 -4.48 -23.71 5.25
CA PHE A 223 -3.53 -23.35 6.31
C PHE A 223 -4.01 -23.86 7.69
N ARG A 224 -5.29 -23.65 7.96
CA ARG A 224 -5.91 -24.15 9.18
C ARG A 224 -5.84 -25.67 9.25
N THR A 225 -6.14 -26.36 8.16
CA THR A 225 -6.05 -27.82 8.11
C THR A 225 -4.63 -28.29 8.41
N ALA A 226 -3.60 -27.64 7.84
CA ALA A 226 -2.21 -27.96 8.14
C ALA A 226 -1.87 -27.71 9.61
N PHE A 227 -2.35 -26.61 10.17
CA PHE A 227 -2.14 -26.28 11.58
C PHE A 227 -2.82 -27.28 12.53
N ASP A 228 -4.10 -27.59 12.33
CA ASP A 228 -4.88 -28.51 13.13
C ASP A 228 -4.29 -29.95 13.09
N ASN A 229 -3.78 -30.35 11.92
CA ASN A 229 -3.09 -31.63 11.73
C ASN A 229 -1.62 -31.65 12.20
N LYS A 230 -1.13 -30.55 12.77
CA LYS A 230 0.27 -30.38 13.20
C LYS A 230 1.29 -30.58 12.06
N ALA A 231 0.90 -30.34 10.82
CA ALA A 231 1.74 -30.42 9.63
C ALA A 231 2.58 -29.12 9.50
N MET A 232 3.47 -28.87 10.48
CA MET A 232 4.19 -27.61 10.62
C MET A 232 5.12 -27.34 9.43
N GLU A 233 5.76 -28.37 8.87
CA GLU A 233 6.62 -28.21 7.69
C GLU A 233 5.83 -27.68 6.46
N GLN A 234 4.61 -28.19 6.25
CA GLN A 234 3.73 -27.71 5.20
C GLN A 234 3.28 -26.27 5.47
N LEU A 235 2.90 -25.97 6.71
CA LEU A 235 2.49 -24.63 7.11
C LEU A 235 3.61 -23.62 6.94
N GLU A 236 4.83 -23.96 7.36
CA GLU A 236 6.03 -23.15 7.14
C GLU A 236 6.37 -23.01 5.65
N GLY A 237 6.14 -24.02 4.83
CA GLY A 237 6.29 -23.90 3.38
C GLY A 237 5.36 -22.83 2.79
N MET A 238 4.11 -22.79 3.24
CA MET A 238 3.10 -21.84 2.75
C MET A 238 3.31 -20.42 3.31
N ILE A 239 3.42 -20.27 4.62
CA ILE A 239 3.51 -18.94 5.29
C ILE A 239 4.96 -18.44 5.35
N GLY A 240 5.93 -19.33 5.54
CA GLY A 240 7.34 -18.99 5.57
C GLY A 240 7.83 -18.39 4.24
N THR A 241 7.30 -18.87 3.11
CA THR A 241 7.56 -18.24 1.81
C THR A 241 7.15 -16.77 1.80
N LEU A 242 5.96 -16.45 2.34
CA LEU A 242 5.50 -15.08 2.48
C LEU A 242 6.43 -14.26 3.39
N ARG A 243 6.81 -14.78 4.55
CA ARG A 243 7.73 -14.13 5.49
C ARG A 243 9.08 -13.82 4.85
N VAL A 244 9.63 -14.73 4.04
CA VAL A 244 10.88 -14.50 3.30
C VAL A 244 10.75 -13.35 2.30
N PHE A 245 9.67 -13.28 1.55
CA PHE A 245 9.48 -12.18 0.59
C PHE A 245 9.26 -10.84 1.28
N THR A 246 8.41 -10.82 2.29
CA THR A 246 8.06 -9.59 3.01
C THR A 246 9.17 -9.09 3.93
N SER A 247 10.13 -9.94 4.32
CA SER A 247 11.29 -9.52 5.13
C SER A 247 12.09 -8.38 4.51
N ARG A 248 12.08 -8.27 3.17
CA ARG A 248 12.72 -7.16 2.44
C ARG A 248 12.09 -5.80 2.74
N LEU A 249 10.85 -5.79 3.19
CA LEU A 249 10.11 -4.58 3.58
C LEU A 249 10.25 -4.27 5.08
N ALA A 250 10.86 -5.16 5.85
CA ALA A 250 11.03 -5.00 7.29
C ALA A 250 12.21 -4.07 7.64
N THR A 251 12.23 -2.88 7.06
CA THR A 251 13.22 -1.83 7.35
C THR A 251 12.51 -0.61 7.96
N LYS A 252 13.27 0.18 8.74
CA LYS A 252 12.73 1.41 9.36
C LYS A 252 12.19 2.38 8.31
N GLU A 253 12.87 2.50 7.19
CA GLU A 253 12.50 3.35 6.07
C GLU A 253 11.19 2.88 5.42
N SER A 254 11.07 1.58 5.16
CA SER A 254 9.84 0.99 4.60
C SER A 254 8.66 1.13 5.57
N TYR A 255 8.88 0.92 6.85
CA TYR A 255 7.85 1.09 7.87
C TYR A 255 7.37 2.55 7.96
N TRP A 256 8.29 3.50 7.85
CA TRP A 256 7.94 4.91 7.84
C TRP A 256 7.17 5.30 6.57
N ILE A 257 7.65 4.83 5.39
CA ILE A 257 7.04 5.19 4.10
C ILE A 257 5.67 4.57 3.93
N PHE A 258 5.51 3.29 4.26
CA PHE A 258 4.27 2.54 4.02
C PHE A 258 3.28 2.54 5.20
N SER A 259 3.41 3.51 6.10
CA SER A 259 2.53 3.63 7.25
C SER A 259 1.17 4.25 6.91
N LYS A 260 0.22 4.09 7.82
CA LYS A 260 -1.15 4.61 7.74
C LYS A 260 -1.23 6.12 7.49
N GLU A 261 -0.25 6.87 7.97
CA GLU A 261 -0.17 8.32 7.72
C GLU A 261 0.07 8.68 6.24
N GLY A 262 0.25 7.68 5.37
CA GLY A 262 0.29 7.85 3.92
C GLY A 262 -1.09 7.78 3.23
N ASP A 263 -2.18 7.65 3.96
CA ASP A 263 -3.53 7.54 3.40
C ASP A 263 -4.01 8.82 2.69
N ASP A 264 -3.43 9.96 3.00
CA ASP A 264 -3.69 11.24 2.34
C ASP A 264 -3.08 11.32 0.93
N PHE A 265 -2.19 10.38 0.56
CA PHE A 265 -1.59 10.32 -0.76
C PHE A 265 -2.43 9.41 -1.68
N ASP A 266 -2.92 9.99 -2.77
CA ASP A 266 -3.65 9.21 -3.77
C ASP A 266 -2.68 8.54 -4.76
N LEU A 267 -2.79 7.22 -4.86
CA LEU A 267 -1.99 6.41 -5.79
C LEU A 267 -2.52 6.43 -7.22
N LYS A 268 -3.76 6.87 -7.43
CA LYS A 268 -4.38 6.98 -8.76
C LYS A 268 -3.98 8.29 -9.44
N VAL A 269 -2.70 8.46 -9.69
CA VAL A 269 -2.11 9.70 -10.24
C VAL A 269 -2.65 10.10 -11.62
N SER A 270 -3.31 9.21 -12.34
CA SER A 270 -3.93 9.47 -13.64
C SER A 270 -5.45 9.62 -13.59
N ASP A 271 -6.07 9.50 -12.42
CA ASP A 271 -7.51 9.67 -12.27
C ASP A 271 -7.88 11.16 -12.40
N PRO A 272 -8.81 11.54 -13.30
CA PRO A 272 -9.26 12.92 -13.44
C PRO A 272 -9.84 13.53 -12.16
N LYS A 273 -10.34 12.72 -11.24
CA LYS A 273 -10.88 13.17 -9.95
C LYS A 273 -9.80 13.57 -8.94
N THR A 274 -8.56 13.16 -9.18
CA THR A 274 -7.40 13.47 -8.31
C THR A 274 -6.61 14.70 -8.79
N GLN A 275 -7.09 15.37 -9.83
CA GLN A 275 -6.49 16.57 -10.40
C GLN A 275 -7.06 17.87 -9.82
#